data_a01d9bcf2dfedb86fab34b0180689304
#
_entry.id   a01d9bcf2dfedb86fab34b0180689304
#
_cell.length_a   1.000
_cell.length_b   1.000
_cell.length_c   1.000
_cell.angle_alpha   90.00
_cell.angle_beta   90.00
_cell.angle_gamma   90.00
#
_symmetry.space_group_name_H-M   'P 1'
#
loop_
_entity.id
_entity.type
_entity.pdbx_description
1 polymer ?
#
loop_
_entity_poly.entity_id
_entity_poly.type
_entity_poly.pdbx_seq_one_letter_code
_entity_poly.pdbx_strand_id
1 'polypeptide(L)'
;MQIFRADLLEGQICVVSGAGTGLGRATAVELASLGATVIGCGRRPEPIADTVAMIREVGGTAECEAMDIRDDEAVDALFDGVIERHGRVDVLVNNAGGQFMSPAEAITPKGFRTVIELNVQGTWQMTHAAATKAFIPQRAGKVVSVTLSPHRGMPGMVHSGAARAAVENMMRTLSIEWARFNVKLCAIAAGQFDTEVIRTKYPREVSENVARTIPLQRLGMPEEMAWMIAYLASPAGDFLSGCVITIDGARDNWFGPWPPPGATGESGEPLAEERRKPDA
;
A
#
# COMPACT_ATOMS: atom_id res chain seq x y z
N MET A 1 17.47 -7.72 5.80
CA MET A 1 18.23 -7.82 4.53
C MET A 1 18.10 -6.50 3.79
N GLN A 2 19.21 -5.80 3.49
CA GLN A 2 19.15 -4.55 2.73
C GLN A 2 19.25 -4.88 1.24
N ILE A 3 18.21 -4.53 0.46
CA ILE A 3 18.12 -4.79 -0.99
C ILE A 3 18.60 -3.59 -1.81
N PHE A 4 18.36 -2.38 -1.29
CA PHE A 4 18.71 -1.13 -1.94
C PHE A 4 19.86 -0.43 -1.21
N ARG A 5 20.47 0.55 -1.88
CA ARG A 5 21.43 1.46 -1.24
C ARG A 5 20.75 2.27 -0.16
N ALA A 6 21.42 2.48 0.98
CA ALA A 6 20.86 3.22 2.11
C ALA A 6 20.51 4.70 1.82
N ASP A 7 21.13 5.28 0.79
CA ASP A 7 20.93 6.66 0.34
C ASP A 7 20.03 6.77 -0.90
N LEU A 8 19.28 5.71 -1.25
CA LEU A 8 18.47 5.66 -2.48
C LEU A 8 17.43 6.79 -2.55
N LEU A 9 16.87 7.16 -1.41
CA LEU A 9 15.82 8.19 -1.27
C LEU A 9 16.28 9.38 -0.43
N GLU A 10 17.60 9.60 -0.33
CA GLU A 10 18.15 10.69 0.47
C GLU A 10 17.59 12.05 0.03
N GLY A 11 17.13 12.83 1.01
CA GLY A 11 16.53 14.15 0.80
C GLY A 11 15.10 14.15 0.26
N GLN A 12 14.48 13.00 0.03
CA GLN A 12 13.08 12.93 -0.35
C GLN A 12 12.15 13.04 0.86
N ILE A 13 11.03 13.73 0.67
CA ILE A 13 9.94 13.85 1.65
C ILE A 13 8.80 12.94 1.21
N CYS A 14 8.54 11.89 2.00
CA CYS A 14 7.57 10.85 1.68
C CYS A 14 6.40 10.89 2.66
N VAL A 15 5.18 11.15 2.19
CA VAL A 15 3.95 11.07 2.97
C VAL A 15 3.36 9.67 2.85
N VAL A 16 3.12 9.00 3.98
CA VAL A 16 2.57 7.64 4.02
C VAL A 16 1.28 7.63 4.84
N SER A 17 0.14 7.42 4.19
CA SER A 17 -1.13 7.28 4.91
C SER A 17 -1.32 5.86 5.45
N GLY A 18 -1.89 5.74 6.66
CA GLY A 18 -2.03 4.45 7.35
C GLY A 18 -0.69 3.87 7.82
N ALA A 19 0.29 4.72 8.13
CA ALA A 19 1.64 4.32 8.51
C ALA A 19 1.75 3.58 9.86
N GLY A 20 0.69 3.53 10.66
CA GLY A 20 0.77 3.00 12.01
C GLY A 20 0.84 1.47 12.13
N THR A 21 0.44 0.71 11.10
CA THR A 21 0.38 -0.77 11.18
C THR A 21 0.58 -1.43 9.82
N GLY A 22 0.89 -2.71 9.82
CA GLY A 22 0.89 -3.57 8.62
C GLY A 22 1.77 -3.04 7.48
N LEU A 23 1.22 -3.01 6.27
CA LEU A 23 1.94 -2.59 5.06
C LEU A 23 2.42 -1.14 5.12
N GLY A 24 1.60 -0.24 5.70
CA GLY A 24 1.98 1.16 5.85
C GLY A 24 3.14 1.37 6.81
N ARG A 25 3.20 0.63 7.92
CA ARG A 25 4.34 0.63 8.85
C ARG A 25 5.61 0.14 8.15
N ALA A 26 5.54 -1.03 7.52
CA ALA A 26 6.68 -1.60 6.81
C ALA A 26 7.20 -0.64 5.71
N THR A 27 6.28 -0.02 4.97
CA THR A 27 6.62 1.00 3.97
C THR A 27 7.32 2.20 4.59
N ALA A 28 6.78 2.75 5.68
CA ALA A 28 7.35 3.91 6.35
C ALA A 28 8.79 3.63 6.85
N VAL A 29 8.99 2.46 7.48
CA VAL A 29 10.31 2.02 7.98
C VAL A 29 11.29 1.83 6.82
N GLU A 30 10.88 1.16 5.74
CA GLU A 30 11.74 0.93 4.58
C GLU A 30 12.17 2.25 3.91
N LEU A 31 11.20 3.14 3.60
CA LEU A 31 11.53 4.43 2.96
C LEU A 31 12.50 5.26 3.83
N ALA A 32 12.30 5.27 5.14
CA ALA A 32 13.18 5.98 6.07
C ALA A 32 14.59 5.34 6.12
N SER A 33 14.68 4.00 6.06
CA SER A 33 15.96 3.28 6.03
C SER A 33 16.78 3.55 4.77
N LEU A 34 16.12 4.05 3.73
CA LEU A 34 16.72 4.46 2.45
C LEU A 34 17.02 5.96 2.35
N GLY A 35 16.94 6.69 3.47
CA GLY A 35 17.32 8.10 3.58
C GLY A 35 16.18 9.11 3.39
N ALA A 36 14.92 8.66 3.19
CA ALA A 36 13.79 9.57 3.11
C ALA A 36 13.40 10.12 4.49
N THR A 37 12.91 11.36 4.53
CA THR A 37 12.12 11.85 5.66
C THR A 37 10.67 11.40 5.47
N VAL A 38 10.13 10.63 6.42
CA VAL A 38 8.79 10.06 6.33
C VAL A 38 7.80 10.82 7.20
N ILE A 39 6.70 11.25 6.60
CA ILE A 39 5.56 11.85 7.30
C ILE A 39 4.47 10.77 7.36
N GLY A 40 4.36 10.09 8.49
CA GLY A 40 3.35 9.07 8.71
C GLY A 40 2.03 9.67 9.19
N CYS A 41 0.91 9.38 8.52
CA CYS A 41 -0.39 9.85 9.00
C CYS A 41 -1.42 8.71 9.17
N GLY A 42 -2.44 8.98 9.99
CA GLY A 42 -3.54 8.05 10.27
C GLY A 42 -4.36 8.44 11.49
N ARG A 43 -5.45 7.71 11.72
CA ARG A 43 -6.44 8.10 12.75
C ARG A 43 -6.02 7.84 14.19
N ARG A 44 -5.15 6.87 14.42
CA ARG A 44 -4.73 6.47 15.76
C ARG A 44 -3.32 6.97 16.03
N PRO A 45 -3.12 7.89 16.97
CA PRO A 45 -1.82 8.49 17.21
C PRO A 45 -0.77 7.47 17.71
N GLU A 46 -1.15 6.57 18.62
CA GLU A 46 -0.20 5.64 19.26
C GLU A 46 0.51 4.72 18.24
N PRO A 47 -0.19 3.98 17.35
CA PRO A 47 0.49 3.11 16.40
C PRO A 47 1.40 3.87 15.40
N ILE A 48 1.09 5.16 15.12
CA ILE A 48 1.93 5.96 14.25
C ILE A 48 3.18 6.41 15.01
N ALA A 49 3.02 6.83 16.26
CA ALA A 49 4.13 7.17 17.14
C ALA A 49 5.10 5.99 17.35
N ASP A 50 4.57 4.78 17.52
CA ASP A 50 5.37 3.55 17.55
C ASP A 50 6.20 3.37 16.27
N THR A 51 5.59 3.60 15.10
CA THR A 51 6.30 3.52 13.83
C THR A 51 7.41 4.57 13.74
N VAL A 52 7.16 5.80 14.18
CA VAL A 52 8.19 6.86 14.24
C VAL A 52 9.32 6.50 15.20
N ALA A 53 9.00 5.92 16.36
CA ALA A 53 10.02 5.42 17.28
C ALA A 53 10.91 4.35 16.65
N MET A 54 10.30 3.35 15.99
CA MET A 54 11.04 2.31 15.25
C MET A 54 11.96 2.90 14.17
N ILE A 55 11.50 3.90 13.43
CA ILE A 55 12.31 4.58 12.42
C ILE A 55 13.52 5.28 13.05
N ARG A 56 13.31 5.97 14.17
CA ARG A 56 14.38 6.69 14.88
C ARG A 56 15.42 5.75 15.51
N GLU A 57 14.99 4.60 15.99
CA GLU A 57 15.88 3.57 16.54
C GLU A 57 16.91 3.05 15.50
N VAL A 58 16.53 3.04 14.23
CA VAL A 58 17.44 2.65 13.13
C VAL A 58 18.12 3.85 12.45
N GLY A 59 18.03 5.04 13.06
CA GLY A 59 18.70 6.26 12.58
C GLY A 59 17.98 6.99 11.45
N GLY A 60 16.75 6.62 11.12
CA GLY A 60 15.91 7.29 10.11
C GLY A 60 15.21 8.54 10.66
N THR A 61 14.65 9.34 9.75
CA THR A 61 13.88 10.55 10.07
C THR A 61 12.41 10.36 9.81
N ALA A 62 11.56 10.61 10.81
CA ALA A 62 10.12 10.56 10.63
C ALA A 62 9.38 11.53 11.56
N GLU A 63 8.23 11.98 11.08
CA GLU A 63 7.21 12.75 11.79
C GLU A 63 5.88 11.99 11.77
N CYS A 64 4.95 12.33 12.65
CA CYS A 64 3.62 11.74 12.67
C CYS A 64 2.54 12.79 12.76
N GLU A 65 1.41 12.52 12.07
CA GLU A 65 0.22 13.35 12.09
C GLU A 65 -1.03 12.49 12.32
N ALA A 66 -1.74 12.75 13.42
CA ALA A 66 -2.99 12.03 13.73
C ALA A 66 -4.16 12.70 13.01
N MET A 67 -4.66 12.08 11.94
CA MET A 67 -5.74 12.63 11.13
C MET A 67 -6.55 11.55 10.42
N ASP A 68 -7.75 11.89 9.98
CA ASP A 68 -8.56 11.08 9.08
C ASP A 68 -8.43 11.61 7.65
N ILE A 69 -8.05 10.75 6.70
CA ILE A 69 -7.92 11.12 5.29
C ILE A 69 -9.25 11.51 4.62
N ARG A 70 -10.39 11.33 5.32
CA ARG A 70 -11.72 11.75 4.86
C ARG A 70 -12.06 13.20 5.26
N ASP A 71 -11.24 13.81 6.06
CA ASP A 71 -11.35 15.19 6.51
C ASP A 71 -10.48 16.07 5.63
N ASP A 72 -11.11 16.83 4.74
CA ASP A 72 -10.43 17.67 3.73
C ASP A 72 -9.60 18.77 4.39
N GLU A 73 -10.09 19.37 5.47
CA GLU A 73 -9.36 20.43 6.19
C GLU A 73 -8.10 19.85 6.84
N ALA A 74 -8.19 18.65 7.45
CA ALA A 74 -7.04 17.97 8.03
C ALA A 74 -6.03 17.54 6.95
N VAL A 75 -6.50 17.09 5.79
CA VAL A 75 -5.62 16.74 4.65
C VAL A 75 -4.90 17.99 4.14
N ASP A 76 -5.61 19.08 3.96
CA ASP A 76 -5.03 20.35 3.51
C ASP A 76 -3.99 20.89 4.50
N ALA A 77 -4.30 20.86 5.81
CA ALA A 77 -3.39 21.27 6.87
C ALA A 77 -2.12 20.40 6.93
N LEU A 78 -2.25 19.07 6.69
CA LEU A 78 -1.09 18.17 6.60
C LEU A 78 -0.11 18.65 5.53
N PHE A 79 -0.59 18.85 4.28
CA PHE A 79 0.31 19.22 3.18
C PHE A 79 0.87 20.63 3.33
N ASP A 80 0.07 21.58 3.81
CA ASP A 80 0.56 22.93 4.10
C ASP A 80 1.67 22.90 5.16
N GLY A 81 1.48 22.18 6.25
CA GLY A 81 2.49 22.03 7.29
C GLY A 81 3.75 21.30 6.83
N VAL A 82 3.62 20.27 5.99
CA VAL A 82 4.79 19.57 5.41
C VAL A 82 5.57 20.52 4.50
N ILE A 83 4.89 21.27 3.63
CA ILE A 83 5.53 22.21 2.72
C ILE A 83 6.19 23.36 3.50
N GLU A 84 5.56 23.86 4.55
CA GLU A 84 6.16 24.89 5.42
C GLU A 84 7.47 24.41 6.06
N ARG A 85 7.52 23.17 6.57
CA ARG A 85 8.69 22.63 7.27
C ARG A 85 9.79 22.15 6.34
N HIS A 86 9.43 21.54 5.21
CA HIS A 86 10.38 20.84 4.33
C HIS A 86 10.52 21.47 2.94
N GLY A 87 9.64 22.40 2.57
CA GLY A 87 9.66 23.07 1.28
C GLY A 87 9.15 22.22 0.11
N ARG A 88 8.87 20.93 0.32
CA ARG A 88 8.51 19.99 -0.74
C ARG A 88 7.81 18.74 -0.23
N VAL A 89 7.17 18.04 -1.15
CA VAL A 89 6.76 16.62 -1.01
C VAL A 89 7.19 15.92 -2.30
N ASP A 90 7.78 14.73 -2.19
CA ASP A 90 8.28 13.98 -3.36
C ASP A 90 7.42 12.77 -3.67
N VAL A 91 6.97 12.07 -2.63
CA VAL A 91 6.21 10.82 -2.76
C VAL A 91 5.00 10.85 -1.84
N LEU A 92 3.84 10.47 -2.39
CA LEU A 92 2.66 10.14 -1.63
C LEU A 92 2.37 8.64 -1.74
N VAL A 93 2.28 7.95 -0.60
CA VAL A 93 1.82 6.58 -0.52
C VAL A 93 0.42 6.54 0.09
N ASN A 94 -0.59 6.30 -0.75
CA ASN A 94 -1.96 6.05 -0.33
C ASN A 94 -2.11 4.59 0.10
N ASN A 95 -1.88 4.31 1.37
CA ASN A 95 -2.04 2.99 1.94
C ASN A 95 -3.21 2.90 2.93
N ALA A 96 -3.63 4.03 3.51
CA ALA A 96 -4.80 4.03 4.39
C ALA A 96 -6.03 3.49 3.66
N GLY A 97 -6.72 2.57 4.32
CA GLY A 97 -7.90 1.93 3.78
C GLY A 97 -8.56 1.03 4.81
N GLY A 98 -9.71 0.48 4.45
CA GLY A 98 -10.43 -0.43 5.32
C GLY A 98 -11.60 -1.09 4.63
N GLN A 99 -11.96 -2.24 5.13
CA GLN A 99 -13.06 -3.07 4.64
C GLN A 99 -13.55 -4.00 5.73
N PHE A 100 -14.67 -4.64 5.47
CA PHE A 100 -15.21 -5.72 6.29
C PHE A 100 -15.74 -6.84 5.38
N MET A 101 -15.77 -8.05 5.88
CA MET A 101 -16.35 -9.18 5.14
C MET A 101 -17.83 -9.32 5.48
N SER A 102 -18.68 -9.40 4.46
CA SER A 102 -20.12 -9.61 4.60
C SER A 102 -20.71 -10.16 3.31
N PRO A 103 -21.71 -11.06 3.36
CA PRO A 103 -22.53 -11.38 2.18
C PRO A 103 -23.10 -10.10 1.56
N ALA A 104 -23.18 -10.05 0.24
CA ALA A 104 -23.54 -8.81 -0.48
C ALA A 104 -24.92 -8.27 -0.07
N GLU A 105 -25.91 -9.16 0.14
CA GLU A 105 -27.26 -8.84 0.58
C GLU A 105 -27.34 -8.28 2.02
N ALA A 106 -26.32 -8.53 2.84
CA ALA A 106 -26.23 -8.02 4.21
C ALA A 106 -25.43 -6.71 4.32
N ILE A 107 -24.80 -6.26 3.23
CA ILE A 107 -24.09 -4.97 3.22
C ILE A 107 -25.10 -3.83 3.20
N THR A 108 -25.18 -3.08 4.29
CA THR A 108 -26.07 -1.94 4.36
C THR A 108 -25.60 -0.79 3.46
N PRO A 109 -26.50 0.10 2.97
CA PRO A 109 -26.12 1.29 2.22
C PRO A 109 -25.08 2.17 2.97
N LYS A 110 -25.19 2.26 4.30
CA LYS A 110 -24.22 2.97 5.14
C LYS A 110 -22.84 2.28 5.11
N GLY A 111 -22.82 0.95 5.28
CA GLY A 111 -21.57 0.18 5.24
C GLY A 111 -20.86 0.30 3.89
N PHE A 112 -21.62 0.23 2.79
CA PHE A 112 -21.07 0.42 1.45
C PHE A 112 -20.47 1.82 1.30
N ARG A 113 -21.21 2.88 1.64
CA ARG A 113 -20.71 4.27 1.58
C ARG A 113 -19.46 4.47 2.41
N THR A 114 -19.41 3.96 3.65
CA THR A 114 -18.23 4.11 4.52
C THR A 114 -16.95 3.56 3.89
N VAL A 115 -17.05 2.44 3.17
CA VAL A 115 -15.89 1.86 2.48
C VAL A 115 -15.51 2.69 1.25
N ILE A 116 -16.48 3.20 0.49
CA ILE A 116 -16.21 4.11 -0.64
C ILE A 116 -15.59 5.42 -0.16
N GLU A 117 -16.16 6.06 0.87
CA GLU A 117 -15.64 7.30 1.45
C GLU A 117 -14.17 7.15 1.89
N LEU A 118 -13.85 6.05 2.60
CA LEU A 118 -12.48 5.85 3.05
C LEU A 118 -11.52 5.54 1.91
N ASN A 119 -11.86 4.58 1.05
CA ASN A 119 -10.89 4.05 0.08
C ASN A 119 -10.83 4.83 -1.24
N VAL A 120 -11.91 5.51 -1.62
CA VAL A 120 -11.95 6.31 -2.87
C VAL A 120 -11.80 7.78 -2.57
N GLN A 121 -12.73 8.34 -1.79
CA GLN A 121 -12.74 9.77 -1.52
C GLN A 121 -11.50 10.19 -0.71
N GLY A 122 -11.15 9.47 0.36
CA GLY A 122 -9.94 9.77 1.12
C GLY A 122 -8.67 9.67 0.28
N THR A 123 -8.56 8.65 -0.61
CA THR A 123 -7.44 8.56 -1.55
C THR A 123 -7.40 9.72 -2.54
N TRP A 124 -8.57 10.14 -3.03
CA TRP A 124 -8.68 11.32 -3.90
C TRP A 124 -8.21 12.59 -3.18
N GLN A 125 -8.70 12.86 -1.98
CA GLN A 125 -8.34 14.03 -1.19
C GLN A 125 -6.83 14.13 -0.97
N MET A 126 -6.21 13.05 -0.50
CA MET A 126 -4.75 12.99 -0.33
C MET A 126 -4.00 13.23 -1.64
N THR A 127 -4.44 12.59 -2.72
CA THR A 127 -3.80 12.69 -4.04
C THR A 127 -3.96 14.09 -4.63
N HIS A 128 -5.13 14.69 -4.50
CA HIS A 128 -5.45 16.02 -5.00
C HIS A 128 -4.65 17.10 -4.24
N ALA A 129 -4.63 17.03 -2.91
CA ALA A 129 -3.88 17.98 -2.09
C ALA A 129 -2.35 17.91 -2.37
N ALA A 130 -1.79 16.69 -2.42
CA ALA A 130 -0.39 16.50 -2.78
C ALA A 130 -0.07 17.08 -4.17
N ALA A 131 -0.95 16.84 -5.14
CA ALA A 131 -0.75 17.34 -6.51
C ALA A 131 -0.82 18.87 -6.57
N THR A 132 -1.86 19.48 -6.03
CA THR A 132 -2.11 20.91 -6.17
C THR A 132 -1.18 21.77 -5.33
N LYS A 133 -0.84 21.30 -4.12
CA LYS A 133 0.01 22.04 -3.20
C LYS A 133 1.51 21.81 -3.43
N ALA A 134 1.92 20.62 -3.89
CA ALA A 134 3.33 20.26 -4.05
C ALA A 134 3.69 19.86 -5.49
N PHE A 135 3.18 18.75 -6.02
CA PHE A 135 3.72 18.12 -7.22
C PHE A 135 3.59 18.98 -8.49
N ILE A 136 2.46 19.63 -8.70
CA ILE A 136 2.23 20.50 -9.86
C ILE A 136 3.12 21.74 -9.80
N PRO A 137 3.19 22.49 -8.67
CA PRO A 137 4.13 23.60 -8.54
C PRO A 137 5.60 23.20 -8.71
N GLN A 138 6.01 22.07 -8.15
CA GLN A 138 7.37 21.51 -8.23
C GLN A 138 7.70 20.95 -9.62
N ARG A 139 6.68 20.63 -10.43
CA ARG A 139 6.81 19.88 -11.69
C ARG A 139 7.51 18.52 -11.47
N ALA A 140 7.25 17.89 -10.34
CA ALA A 140 7.78 16.59 -9.96
C ALA A 140 6.93 16.00 -8.84
N GLY A 141 6.68 14.71 -8.87
CA GLY A 141 6.01 13.99 -7.79
C GLY A 141 5.68 12.56 -8.16
N LYS A 142 5.45 11.74 -7.15
CA LYS A 142 5.08 10.33 -7.32
C LYS A 142 3.93 9.98 -6.40
N VAL A 143 2.95 9.27 -6.92
CA VAL A 143 1.83 8.71 -6.15
C VAL A 143 1.83 7.21 -6.31
N VAL A 144 1.86 6.50 -5.19
CA VAL A 144 1.69 5.05 -5.15
C VAL A 144 0.45 4.75 -4.31
N SER A 145 -0.57 4.16 -4.93
CA SER A 145 -1.82 3.80 -4.24
C SER A 145 -1.94 2.29 -4.07
N VAL A 146 -2.06 1.83 -2.82
CA VAL A 146 -2.26 0.41 -2.52
C VAL A 146 -3.71 0.04 -2.78
N THR A 147 -3.93 -0.90 -3.69
CA THR A 147 -5.24 -1.45 -4.02
C THR A 147 -5.34 -2.93 -3.62
N LEU A 148 -6.16 -3.72 -4.28
CA LEU A 148 -6.45 -5.09 -3.88
C LEU A 148 -6.45 -6.04 -5.09
N SER A 149 -5.74 -7.15 -4.98
CA SER A 149 -5.92 -8.36 -5.77
C SER A 149 -6.86 -9.33 -4.99
N PRO A 150 -7.69 -10.13 -5.65
CA PRO A 150 -7.78 -10.34 -7.11
C PRO A 150 -8.72 -9.34 -7.81
N HIS A 151 -8.43 -9.05 -9.08
CA HIS A 151 -9.23 -8.13 -9.91
C HIS A 151 -10.53 -8.76 -10.45
N ARG A 152 -10.63 -10.10 -10.44
CA ARG A 152 -11.76 -10.86 -11.02
C ARG A 152 -12.94 -11.04 -10.07
N GLY A 153 -12.94 -10.32 -8.96
CA GLY A 153 -13.99 -10.35 -7.96
C GLY A 153 -13.53 -10.97 -6.65
N MET A 154 -14.12 -10.47 -5.57
CA MET A 154 -13.84 -10.90 -4.21
C MET A 154 -15.15 -11.10 -3.47
N PRO A 155 -15.70 -12.34 -3.45
CA PRO A 155 -16.92 -12.64 -2.71
C PRO A 155 -16.82 -12.17 -1.25
N GLY A 156 -17.91 -11.58 -0.75
CA GLY A 156 -17.97 -11.01 0.60
C GLY A 156 -17.38 -9.60 0.74
N MET A 157 -16.85 -9.01 -0.35
CA MET A 157 -16.20 -7.68 -0.30
C MET A 157 -16.54 -6.80 -1.52
N VAL A 158 -17.76 -6.85 -2.02
CA VAL A 158 -18.18 -6.09 -3.22
C VAL A 158 -17.87 -4.59 -3.12
N HIS A 159 -18.07 -3.98 -1.95
CA HIS A 159 -17.74 -2.56 -1.70
C HIS A 159 -16.22 -2.28 -1.82
N SER A 160 -15.37 -3.17 -1.32
CA SER A 160 -13.93 -3.03 -1.40
C SER A 160 -13.44 -3.23 -2.83
N GLY A 161 -13.93 -4.26 -3.53
CA GLY A 161 -13.60 -4.50 -4.94
C GLY A 161 -13.96 -3.30 -5.83
N ALA A 162 -15.17 -2.74 -5.65
CA ALA A 162 -15.61 -1.53 -6.36
C ALA A 162 -14.71 -0.33 -6.05
N ALA A 163 -14.39 -0.10 -4.77
CA ALA A 163 -13.54 1.01 -4.35
C ALA A 163 -12.11 0.91 -4.94
N ARG A 164 -11.52 -0.28 -4.91
CA ARG A 164 -10.15 -0.47 -5.41
C ARG A 164 -10.06 -0.35 -6.94
N ALA A 165 -11.05 -0.86 -7.67
CA ALA A 165 -11.16 -0.65 -9.11
C ALA A 165 -11.28 0.84 -9.48
N ALA A 166 -12.04 1.62 -8.69
CA ALA A 166 -12.14 3.07 -8.86
C ALA A 166 -10.79 3.76 -8.68
N VAL A 167 -10.00 3.40 -7.63
CA VAL A 167 -8.67 3.96 -7.39
C VAL A 167 -7.70 3.60 -8.52
N GLU A 168 -7.73 2.37 -9.03
CA GLU A 168 -6.87 1.98 -10.14
C GLU A 168 -7.18 2.77 -11.42
N ASN A 169 -8.46 2.99 -11.72
CA ASN A 169 -8.85 3.83 -12.85
C ASN A 169 -8.45 5.30 -12.63
N MET A 170 -8.58 5.81 -11.40
CA MET A 170 -8.11 7.14 -11.02
C MET A 170 -6.61 7.31 -11.29
N MET A 171 -5.77 6.34 -10.90
CA MET A 171 -4.32 6.41 -11.17
C MET A 171 -4.02 6.42 -12.66
N ARG A 172 -4.74 5.63 -13.47
CA ARG A 172 -4.60 5.64 -14.94
C ARG A 172 -4.97 7.00 -15.54
N THR A 173 -6.11 7.56 -15.15
CA THR A 173 -6.60 8.84 -15.68
C THR A 173 -5.66 9.99 -15.33
N LEU A 174 -5.31 10.11 -14.05
CA LEU A 174 -4.45 11.20 -13.56
C LEU A 174 -3.02 11.08 -14.10
N SER A 175 -2.53 9.88 -14.39
CA SER A 175 -1.22 9.70 -15.00
C SER A 175 -1.10 10.38 -16.38
N ILE A 176 -2.20 10.41 -17.12
CA ILE A 176 -2.26 11.08 -18.43
C ILE A 176 -2.38 12.61 -18.23
N GLU A 177 -3.30 13.04 -17.37
CA GLU A 177 -3.57 14.48 -17.15
C GLU A 177 -2.37 15.22 -16.56
N TRP A 178 -1.65 14.57 -15.62
CA TRP A 178 -0.56 15.18 -14.87
C TRP A 178 0.84 14.84 -15.41
N ALA A 179 0.93 14.08 -16.51
CA ALA A 179 2.21 13.83 -17.19
C ALA A 179 2.92 15.13 -17.58
N ARG A 180 2.17 16.15 -18.01
CA ARG A 180 2.70 17.50 -18.33
C ARG A 180 3.38 18.20 -17.16
N PHE A 181 3.09 17.77 -15.93
CA PHE A 181 3.72 18.26 -14.71
C PHE A 181 4.79 17.31 -14.16
N ASN A 182 5.12 16.26 -14.92
CA ASN A 182 6.09 15.23 -14.51
C ASN A 182 5.69 14.49 -13.24
N VAL A 183 4.38 14.30 -13.01
CA VAL A 183 3.84 13.51 -11.89
C VAL A 183 3.56 12.09 -12.36
N LYS A 184 4.10 11.10 -11.66
CA LYS A 184 3.92 9.68 -11.94
C LYS A 184 2.94 9.08 -10.94
N LEU A 185 2.01 8.27 -11.43
CA LEU A 185 1.00 7.65 -10.59
C LEU A 185 0.90 6.15 -10.90
N CYS A 186 1.05 5.32 -9.88
CA CYS A 186 0.91 3.88 -10.01
C CYS A 186 -0.01 3.34 -8.91
N ALA A 187 -0.69 2.23 -9.19
CA ALA A 187 -1.34 1.43 -8.18
C ALA A 187 -0.57 0.13 -7.95
N ILE A 188 -0.60 -0.37 -6.71
CA ILE A 188 -0.13 -1.72 -6.39
C ILE A 188 -1.33 -2.52 -5.91
N ALA A 189 -1.71 -3.54 -6.68
CA ALA A 189 -2.75 -4.48 -6.31
C ALA A 189 -2.16 -5.54 -5.36
N ALA A 190 -2.44 -5.36 -4.08
CA ALA A 190 -1.94 -6.20 -3.00
C ALA A 190 -2.75 -7.49 -2.87
N GLY A 191 -2.08 -8.63 -2.83
CA GLY A 191 -2.63 -9.90 -2.35
C GLY A 191 -2.73 -9.96 -0.83
N GLN A 192 -2.62 -11.15 -0.29
CA GLN A 192 -2.61 -11.38 1.16
C GLN A 192 -1.17 -11.35 1.70
N PHE A 193 -0.94 -10.46 2.65
CA PHE A 193 0.34 -10.27 3.33
C PHE A 193 0.23 -10.67 4.80
N ASP A 194 1.28 -11.20 5.37
CA ASP A 194 1.38 -11.60 6.78
C ASP A 194 1.51 -10.36 7.68
N THR A 195 0.40 -9.67 7.88
CA THR A 195 0.31 -8.49 8.73
C THR A 195 -0.20 -8.82 10.12
N GLU A 196 0.07 -7.94 11.09
CA GLU A 196 -0.49 -8.03 12.44
C GLU A 196 -2.02 -8.19 12.43
N VAL A 197 -2.72 -7.53 11.49
CA VAL A 197 -4.18 -7.64 11.35
C VAL A 197 -4.60 -9.07 10.99
N ILE A 198 -3.87 -9.74 10.11
CA ILE A 198 -4.16 -11.14 9.76
C ILE A 198 -3.88 -12.04 10.95
N ARG A 199 -2.78 -11.83 11.65
CA ARG A 199 -2.39 -12.66 12.81
C ARG A 199 -3.33 -12.50 14.01
N THR A 200 -3.90 -11.29 14.22
CA THR A 200 -4.69 -10.99 15.42
C THR A 200 -6.19 -11.08 15.21
N LYS A 201 -6.70 -10.80 14.00
CA LYS A 201 -8.14 -10.76 13.72
C LYS A 201 -8.70 -12.03 13.11
N TYR A 202 -7.84 -12.92 12.61
CA TYR A 202 -8.27 -14.15 11.97
C TYR A 202 -7.69 -15.37 12.72
N PRO A 203 -8.46 -16.47 12.88
CA PRO A 203 -7.93 -17.74 13.38
C PRO A 203 -6.74 -18.20 12.52
N ARG A 204 -5.79 -18.89 13.17
CA ARG A 204 -4.58 -19.37 12.48
C ARG A 204 -4.91 -20.26 11.27
N GLU A 205 -5.92 -21.11 11.40
CA GLU A 205 -6.38 -21.99 10.33
C GLU A 205 -6.85 -21.20 9.08
N VAL A 206 -7.41 -20.00 9.28
CA VAL A 206 -7.82 -19.12 8.16
C VAL A 206 -6.60 -18.62 7.40
N SER A 207 -5.58 -18.14 8.10
CA SER A 207 -4.34 -17.66 7.45
C SER A 207 -3.58 -18.77 6.74
N GLU A 208 -3.51 -19.98 7.33
CA GLU A 208 -2.91 -21.16 6.72
C GLU A 208 -3.69 -21.61 5.47
N ASN A 209 -5.01 -21.64 5.55
CA ASN A 209 -5.85 -21.97 4.39
C ASN A 209 -5.73 -20.93 3.26
N VAL A 210 -5.65 -19.65 3.59
CA VAL A 210 -5.42 -18.59 2.60
C VAL A 210 -4.07 -18.78 1.90
N ALA A 211 -3.00 -19.07 2.64
CA ALA A 211 -1.68 -19.33 2.07
C ALA A 211 -1.69 -20.47 1.04
N ARG A 212 -2.44 -21.55 1.32
CA ARG A 212 -2.60 -22.69 0.41
C ARG A 212 -3.33 -22.35 -0.90
N THR A 213 -4.10 -21.27 -0.93
CA THR A 213 -4.79 -20.81 -2.16
C THR A 213 -3.91 -19.92 -3.04
N ILE A 214 -2.74 -19.53 -2.56
CA ILE A 214 -1.77 -18.73 -3.30
C ILE A 214 -0.81 -19.67 -4.03
N PRO A 215 -0.57 -19.52 -5.33
CA PRO A 215 0.36 -20.39 -6.05
C PRO A 215 1.77 -20.46 -5.45
N LEU A 216 2.30 -19.38 -4.87
CA LEU A 216 3.57 -19.40 -4.15
C LEU A 216 3.49 -20.03 -2.76
N GLN A 217 2.31 -20.54 -2.34
CA GLN A 217 2.08 -21.31 -1.10
C GLN A 217 2.49 -20.59 0.19
N ARG A 218 2.49 -19.28 0.20
CA ARG A 218 2.75 -18.42 1.37
C ARG A 218 2.02 -17.10 1.28
N LEU A 219 1.88 -16.43 2.40
CA LEU A 219 1.53 -15.02 2.44
C LEU A 219 2.74 -14.19 1.98
N GLY A 220 2.48 -13.01 1.41
CA GLY A 220 3.52 -12.01 1.17
C GLY A 220 4.06 -11.46 2.49
N MET A 221 5.32 -11.09 2.54
CA MET A 221 5.87 -10.33 3.67
C MET A 221 5.63 -8.84 3.46
N PRO A 222 5.31 -8.06 4.52
CA PRO A 222 5.11 -6.62 4.40
C PRO A 222 6.29 -5.89 3.73
N GLU A 223 7.49 -6.38 3.91
CA GLU A 223 8.72 -5.86 3.32
C GLU A 223 8.73 -6.01 1.79
N GLU A 224 8.14 -7.07 1.24
CA GLU A 224 8.05 -7.26 -0.23
C GLU A 224 7.19 -6.16 -0.88
N MET A 225 6.16 -5.68 -0.17
CA MET A 225 5.38 -4.51 -0.59
C MET A 225 6.20 -3.23 -0.46
N ALA A 226 6.89 -3.06 0.66
CA ALA A 226 7.71 -1.87 0.93
C ALA A 226 8.84 -1.72 -0.10
N TRP A 227 9.48 -2.79 -0.50
CA TRP A 227 10.50 -2.79 -1.57
C TRP A 227 9.95 -2.34 -2.93
N MET A 228 8.75 -2.79 -3.31
CA MET A 228 8.14 -2.32 -4.54
C MET A 228 7.79 -0.83 -4.46
N ILE A 229 7.30 -0.37 -3.32
CA ILE A 229 7.02 1.05 -3.11
C ILE A 229 8.32 1.87 -3.16
N ALA A 230 9.40 1.39 -2.53
CA ALA A 230 10.73 2.02 -2.60
C ALA A 230 11.27 2.08 -4.04
N TYR A 231 11.11 1.01 -4.83
CA TYR A 231 11.45 1.00 -6.25
C TYR A 231 10.68 2.09 -7.02
N LEU A 232 9.37 2.18 -6.84
CA LEU A 232 8.53 3.19 -7.50
C LEU A 232 8.86 4.62 -7.02
N ALA A 233 9.21 4.80 -5.76
CA ALA A 233 9.64 6.08 -5.19
C ALA A 233 11.00 6.54 -5.75
N SER A 234 11.89 5.60 -6.08
CA SER A 234 13.25 5.86 -6.56
C SER A 234 13.29 6.31 -8.03
N PRO A 235 14.42 6.83 -8.53
CA PRO A 235 14.60 7.14 -9.95
C PRO A 235 14.37 5.94 -10.89
N ALA A 236 14.52 4.69 -10.40
CA ALA A 236 14.25 3.50 -11.19
C ALA A 236 12.78 3.37 -11.61
N GLY A 237 11.86 3.98 -10.85
CA GLY A 237 10.43 4.04 -11.15
C GLY A 237 10.00 5.18 -12.06
N ASP A 238 10.89 6.04 -12.56
CA ASP A 238 10.54 7.29 -13.25
C ASP A 238 9.80 7.11 -14.59
N PHE A 239 9.91 5.96 -15.21
CA PHE A 239 9.16 5.67 -16.43
C PHE A 239 7.89 4.83 -16.21
N LEU A 240 7.58 4.51 -14.95
CA LEU A 240 6.35 3.81 -14.57
C LEU A 240 5.27 4.83 -14.18
N SER A 241 4.22 4.92 -15.00
CA SER A 241 3.05 5.77 -14.72
C SER A 241 1.80 5.17 -15.37
N GLY A 242 0.67 5.24 -14.69
CA GLY A 242 -0.61 4.69 -15.13
C GLY A 242 -0.73 3.17 -15.04
N CYS A 243 0.24 2.48 -14.46
CA CYS A 243 0.23 1.02 -14.33
C CYS A 243 -0.42 0.56 -13.01
N VAL A 244 -0.92 -0.67 -13.03
CA VAL A 244 -1.30 -1.44 -11.85
C VAL A 244 -0.36 -2.62 -11.75
N ILE A 245 0.41 -2.70 -10.68
CA ILE A 245 1.38 -3.76 -10.43
C ILE A 245 0.77 -4.72 -9.42
N THR A 246 0.56 -5.98 -9.80
CA THR A 246 0.01 -6.99 -8.92
C THR A 246 1.12 -7.69 -8.13
N ILE A 247 1.00 -7.71 -6.80
CA ILE A 247 1.90 -8.41 -5.88
C ILE A 247 1.06 -9.34 -5.00
N ASP A 248 0.87 -10.59 -5.44
CA ASP A 248 -0.06 -11.50 -4.79
C ASP A 248 0.34 -13.00 -4.87
N GLY A 249 1.57 -13.28 -5.25
CA GLY A 249 2.04 -14.65 -5.41
C GLY A 249 1.33 -15.43 -6.51
N ALA A 250 0.92 -14.73 -7.59
CA ALA A 250 0.16 -15.24 -8.74
C ALA A 250 -1.31 -15.59 -8.44
N ARG A 251 -1.84 -15.14 -7.30
CA ARG A 251 -3.22 -15.45 -6.87
C ARG A 251 -4.27 -14.95 -7.86
N ASP A 252 -4.07 -13.79 -8.49
CA ASP A 252 -4.99 -13.20 -9.47
C ASP A 252 -5.07 -13.99 -10.78
N ASN A 253 -4.06 -14.79 -11.07
CA ASN A 253 -4.00 -15.60 -12.29
C ASN A 253 -4.64 -16.98 -12.12
N TRP A 254 -4.85 -17.46 -10.88
CA TRP A 254 -5.34 -18.79 -10.58
C TRP A 254 -6.39 -18.79 -9.49
N PHE A 255 -7.61 -19.27 -9.81
CA PHE A 255 -8.75 -19.36 -8.89
C PHE A 255 -9.11 -20.80 -8.50
N GLY A 256 -8.44 -21.77 -9.09
CA GLY A 256 -8.66 -23.18 -8.78
C GLY A 256 -7.96 -23.65 -7.50
N PRO A 257 -8.14 -24.93 -7.13
CA PRO A 257 -7.33 -25.54 -6.10
C PRO A 257 -5.87 -25.58 -6.54
N TRP A 258 -4.96 -25.41 -5.58
CA TRP A 258 -3.53 -25.50 -5.83
C TRP A 258 -2.96 -26.78 -5.20
N PRO A 259 -2.11 -27.54 -5.89
CA PRO A 259 -1.72 -27.39 -7.29
C PRO A 259 -2.87 -27.64 -8.26
N PRO A 260 -2.83 -27.11 -9.51
CA PRO A 260 -3.84 -27.41 -10.50
C PRO A 260 -3.83 -28.89 -10.85
N PRO A 261 -5.00 -29.49 -11.15
CA PRO A 261 -5.08 -30.89 -11.52
C PRO A 261 -4.12 -31.22 -12.68
N GLY A 262 -3.31 -32.28 -12.52
CA GLY A 262 -2.32 -32.71 -13.51
C GLY A 262 -0.98 -31.93 -13.52
N ALA A 263 -0.81 -30.92 -12.67
CA ALA A 263 0.46 -30.17 -12.53
C ALA A 263 1.36 -30.72 -11.41
N THR A 264 0.95 -31.76 -10.71
CA THR A 264 1.80 -32.47 -9.75
C THR A 264 2.72 -33.42 -10.49
N GLY A 265 4.04 -33.25 -10.34
CA GLY A 265 5.01 -34.28 -10.69
C GLY A 265 4.72 -35.62 -9.94
N GLU A 266 5.39 -36.68 -10.32
CA GLU A 266 5.19 -38.05 -9.76
C GLU A 266 5.26 -38.15 -8.23
N SER A 267 5.75 -37.14 -7.51
CA SER A 267 5.87 -37.15 -6.05
C SER A 267 4.65 -36.62 -5.30
N GLY A 268 3.72 -35.91 -5.95
CA GLY A 268 2.50 -35.39 -5.29
C GLY A 268 2.71 -34.49 -4.07
N GLU A 269 3.95 -34.21 -3.71
CA GLU A 269 4.29 -33.39 -2.55
C GLU A 269 4.40 -31.90 -2.91
N PRO A 270 3.86 -31.01 -2.08
CA PRO A 270 4.05 -29.56 -2.26
C PRO A 270 5.53 -29.21 -2.05
N LEU A 271 6.14 -28.54 -3.00
CA LEU A 271 7.50 -28.00 -2.91
C LEU A 271 7.71 -26.97 -1.76
N ALA A 272 6.79 -26.88 -0.82
CA ALA A 272 6.58 -25.71 0.01
C ALA A 272 7.37 -25.66 1.32
N GLU A 273 7.93 -26.77 1.82
CA GLU A 273 8.56 -26.71 3.16
C GLU A 273 9.99 -26.18 3.17
N GLU A 274 10.76 -26.39 2.11
CA GLU A 274 12.16 -25.97 2.06
C GLU A 274 12.37 -24.49 1.69
N ARG A 275 11.38 -23.81 1.12
CA ARG A 275 11.48 -22.40 0.69
C ARG A 275 10.89 -21.38 1.66
N ARG A 276 10.48 -21.81 2.86
CA ARG A 276 9.82 -20.92 3.85
C ARG A 276 10.75 -20.10 4.73
N LYS A 277 12.05 -20.24 4.58
CA LYS A 277 13.00 -19.39 5.30
C LYS A 277 13.81 -18.59 4.29
N PRO A 278 13.72 -17.26 4.25
CA PRO A 278 14.86 -16.50 3.83
C PRO A 278 15.97 -16.82 4.85
N ASP A 279 17.07 -17.31 4.37
CA ASP A 279 18.25 -17.52 5.21
C ASP A 279 18.56 -16.24 5.99
N ALA A 280 18.88 -16.44 7.27
CA ALA A 280 19.12 -15.44 8.28
C ALA A 280 20.26 -14.46 7.91
#